data_8c0fbcf7557a21d4c89adfad33dbcea6
#
_entry.id   8c0fbcf7557a21d4c89adfad33dbcea6
#
_cell.length_a   1.000
_cell.length_b   1.000
_cell.length_c   1.000
_cell.angle_alpha   90.00
_cell.angle_beta   90.00
_cell.angle_gamma   90.00
#
_symmetry.space_group_name_H-M   'P 1'
#
loop_
_entity.id
_entity.type
_entity.pdbx_description
1 polymer ?
#
loop_
_entity_poly.entity_id
_entity_poly.type
_entity_poly.pdbx_seq_one_letter_code
_entity_poly.pdbx_strand_id
1 'polypeptide(L)'
;MSETAFIITIDTEGDNLWSQPRVITTHNARFLPRFQSLCERFGFRPVYLTNYEMAMCDVFVEFGRDVSARRAGEIGMHLHAWNSPPILPLSDDDFRYQPYLTEYPDAVMREKIRFMTELLRERFGEWPVSHKAGRLGFDGRYAAMLLEHGYRVDCSVAPGIDWSRKPGAPGGGGGPDYRGFPERAYFLRPRDIAAPAASGLLEVPNTIETSRLFLRAPWLYRPPIIRGIANRISPRRSWLSPAENGLRGLRRAVRGARARGVGYLQLTLHSSELMPGGSPSFPTAA
;
A
#
# COMPACT_ATOMS: atom_id res chain seq x y z
N MET A 1 -24.49 -4.44 17.07
CA MET A 1 -23.11 -4.09 16.73
C MET A 1 -23.07 -3.94 15.22
N SER A 2 -22.63 -2.79 14.67
CA SER A 2 -22.46 -2.65 13.22
C SER A 2 -21.41 -3.65 12.74
N GLU A 3 -21.67 -4.35 11.65
CA GLU A 3 -20.68 -5.21 11.00
C GLU A 3 -19.44 -4.38 10.65
N THR A 4 -18.25 -4.96 10.90
CA THR A 4 -16.97 -4.35 10.52
C THR A 4 -16.47 -5.08 9.28
N ALA A 5 -16.34 -4.39 8.17
CA ALA A 5 -15.76 -4.97 6.96
C ALA A 5 -14.28 -5.33 7.19
N PHE A 6 -13.82 -6.44 6.59
CA PHE A 6 -12.42 -6.81 6.60
C PHE A 6 -11.87 -6.80 5.18
N ILE A 7 -10.92 -5.94 4.92
CA ILE A 7 -10.30 -5.71 3.62
C ILE A 7 -8.87 -6.25 3.68
N ILE A 8 -8.46 -6.98 2.65
CA ILE A 8 -7.08 -7.46 2.50
C ILE A 8 -6.51 -6.82 1.23
N THR A 9 -5.49 -5.99 1.38
CA THR A 9 -4.74 -5.43 0.25
C THR A 9 -3.35 -6.04 0.21
N ILE A 10 -2.92 -6.46 -0.97
CA ILE A 10 -1.62 -7.07 -1.21
C ILE A 10 -0.89 -6.18 -2.20
N ASP A 11 0.16 -5.50 -1.74
CA ASP A 11 1.08 -4.81 -2.62
C ASP A 11 1.84 -5.88 -3.41
N THR A 12 1.33 -6.15 -4.62
CA THR A 12 1.77 -7.25 -5.46
C THR A 12 2.89 -6.76 -6.37
N GLU A 13 4.11 -7.01 -5.91
CA GLU A 13 5.35 -6.44 -6.42
C GLU A 13 6.48 -7.45 -6.49
N GLY A 14 7.62 -7.06 -7.06
CA GLY A 14 8.80 -7.90 -7.19
C GLY A 14 9.40 -8.36 -5.88
N ASP A 15 10.29 -9.35 -5.98
CA ASP A 15 10.96 -9.97 -4.84
C ASP A 15 11.86 -8.96 -4.11
N ASN A 16 11.65 -8.82 -2.79
CA ASN A 16 12.52 -8.06 -1.89
C ASN A 16 12.96 -6.67 -2.42
N LEU A 17 12.00 -5.86 -2.85
CA LEU A 17 12.30 -4.50 -3.35
C LEU A 17 12.99 -3.60 -2.32
N TRP A 18 12.92 -3.94 -1.02
CA TRP A 18 13.68 -3.25 0.04
C TRP A 18 15.19 -3.32 -0.16
N SER A 19 15.69 -4.36 -0.83
CA SER A 19 17.13 -4.47 -1.16
C SER A 19 17.56 -3.62 -2.35
N GLN A 20 16.61 -2.91 -2.98
CA GLN A 20 16.82 -2.09 -4.17
C GLN A 20 17.52 -2.85 -5.32
N PRO A 21 16.98 -4.03 -5.73
CA PRO A 21 17.62 -4.86 -6.73
C PRO A 21 17.63 -4.17 -8.09
N ARG A 22 18.74 -4.28 -8.83
CA ARG A 22 18.85 -3.78 -10.21
C ARG A 22 18.04 -4.65 -11.19
N VAL A 23 17.94 -5.93 -10.90
CA VAL A 23 17.11 -6.88 -11.64
C VAL A 23 16.01 -7.35 -10.71
N ILE A 24 14.79 -6.99 -11.05
CA ILE A 24 13.63 -7.36 -10.25
C ILE A 24 13.14 -8.74 -10.72
N THR A 25 13.02 -9.66 -9.78
CA THR A 25 12.45 -10.99 -10.01
C THR A 25 11.06 -11.09 -9.40
N THR A 26 10.27 -12.08 -9.80
CA THR A 26 8.86 -12.26 -9.42
C THR A 26 8.54 -13.68 -8.95
N HIS A 27 9.52 -14.34 -8.31
CA HIS A 27 9.35 -15.71 -7.81
C HIS A 27 8.23 -15.83 -6.77
N ASN A 28 7.97 -14.73 -6.04
CA ASN A 28 6.90 -14.65 -5.05
C ASN A 28 5.51 -14.92 -5.63
N ALA A 29 5.28 -14.73 -6.94
CA ALA A 29 4.02 -15.04 -7.60
C ALA A 29 3.55 -16.49 -7.34
N ARG A 30 4.47 -17.44 -7.22
CA ARG A 30 4.17 -18.86 -6.95
C ARG A 30 3.63 -19.13 -5.56
N PHE A 31 3.75 -18.19 -4.63
CA PHE A 31 3.29 -18.31 -3.24
C PHE A 31 1.89 -17.75 -3.01
N LEU A 32 1.38 -16.93 -3.95
CA LEU A 32 0.05 -16.31 -3.87
C LEU A 32 -1.10 -17.32 -3.83
N PRO A 33 -1.12 -18.44 -4.59
CA PRO A 33 -2.22 -19.39 -4.56
C PRO A 33 -2.47 -19.99 -3.17
N ARG A 34 -1.41 -20.21 -2.37
CA ARG A 34 -1.56 -20.69 -0.98
C ARG A 34 -2.28 -19.67 -0.10
N PHE A 35 -1.95 -18.39 -0.25
CA PHE A 35 -2.60 -17.34 0.50
C PHE A 35 -4.05 -17.13 0.04
N GLN A 36 -4.30 -17.16 -1.27
CA GLN A 36 -5.64 -17.11 -1.85
C GLN A 36 -6.53 -18.21 -1.28
N SER A 37 -6.05 -19.45 -1.28
CA SER A 37 -6.78 -20.58 -0.71
C SER A 37 -7.11 -20.39 0.77
N LEU A 38 -6.20 -19.78 1.53
CA LEU A 38 -6.46 -19.41 2.93
C LEU A 38 -7.59 -18.35 3.03
N CYS A 39 -7.55 -17.32 2.20
CA CYS A 39 -8.58 -16.28 2.17
C CYS A 39 -9.95 -16.88 1.82
N GLU A 40 -10.04 -17.71 0.79
CA GLU A 40 -11.28 -18.33 0.35
C GLU A 40 -11.92 -19.23 1.43
N ARG A 41 -11.10 -19.93 2.21
CA ARG A 41 -11.59 -20.74 3.35
C ARG A 41 -12.34 -19.91 4.39
N PHE A 42 -12.03 -18.61 4.50
CA PHE A 42 -12.70 -17.69 5.41
C PHE A 42 -13.65 -16.73 4.70
N GLY A 43 -13.93 -16.93 3.41
CA GLY A 43 -14.82 -16.10 2.62
C GLY A 43 -14.26 -14.71 2.28
N PHE A 44 -12.93 -14.50 2.38
CA PHE A 44 -12.29 -13.24 2.04
C PHE A 44 -11.91 -13.18 0.55
N ARG A 45 -11.98 -11.96 0.00
CA ARG A 45 -11.62 -11.63 -1.39
C ARG A 45 -10.51 -10.58 -1.36
N PRO A 46 -9.23 -10.99 -1.49
CA PRO A 46 -8.12 -10.04 -1.50
C PRO A 46 -8.12 -9.13 -2.71
N VAL A 47 -7.55 -7.93 -2.54
CA VAL A 47 -7.22 -7.00 -3.62
C VAL A 47 -5.73 -7.10 -3.90
N TYR A 48 -5.35 -7.55 -5.09
CA TYR A 48 -3.97 -7.64 -5.57
C TYR A 48 -3.61 -6.33 -6.27
N LEU A 49 -2.99 -5.41 -5.54
CA LEU A 49 -2.53 -4.13 -6.04
C LEU A 49 -1.22 -4.34 -6.80
N THR A 50 -1.32 -4.40 -8.10
CA THR A 50 -0.34 -4.98 -9.01
C THR A 50 0.55 -3.91 -9.61
N ASN A 51 1.86 -4.08 -9.50
CA ASN A 51 2.84 -3.23 -10.16
C ASN A 51 3.28 -3.78 -11.53
N TYR A 52 4.21 -3.06 -12.20
CA TYR A 52 4.62 -3.34 -13.57
C TYR A 52 5.21 -4.73 -13.72
N GLU A 53 6.23 -5.11 -12.93
CA GLU A 53 6.92 -6.39 -13.06
C GLU A 53 6.00 -7.59 -12.81
N MET A 54 5.02 -7.45 -11.92
CA MET A 54 4.04 -8.50 -11.68
C MET A 54 3.01 -8.57 -12.80
N ALA A 55 2.59 -7.45 -13.38
CA ALA A 55 1.75 -7.43 -14.58
C ALA A 55 2.43 -8.07 -15.79
N MET A 56 3.77 -8.09 -15.83
CA MET A 56 4.57 -8.77 -16.87
C MET A 56 4.89 -10.23 -16.53
N CYS A 57 4.60 -10.70 -15.32
CA CYS A 57 4.86 -12.07 -14.88
C CYS A 57 3.73 -13.01 -15.30
N ASP A 58 3.97 -13.92 -16.25
CA ASP A 58 2.93 -14.84 -16.75
C ASP A 58 2.34 -15.73 -15.67
N VAL A 59 3.15 -16.17 -14.70
CA VAL A 59 2.67 -16.96 -13.53
C VAL A 59 1.64 -16.17 -12.72
N PHE A 60 1.90 -14.88 -12.49
CA PHE A 60 0.95 -14.02 -11.78
C PHE A 60 -0.28 -13.70 -12.64
N VAL A 61 -0.09 -13.47 -13.93
CA VAL A 61 -1.20 -13.16 -14.84
C VAL A 61 -2.18 -14.31 -14.94
N GLU A 62 -1.69 -15.55 -15.06
CA GLU A 62 -2.53 -16.75 -15.04
C GLU A 62 -3.33 -16.86 -13.74
N PHE A 63 -2.66 -16.71 -12.60
CA PHE A 63 -3.29 -16.69 -11.28
C PHE A 63 -4.33 -15.57 -11.15
N GLY A 64 -3.99 -14.34 -11.53
CA GLY A 64 -4.88 -13.18 -11.42
C GLY A 64 -6.12 -13.30 -12.30
N ARG A 65 -5.98 -13.84 -13.51
CA ARG A 65 -7.12 -14.14 -14.39
C ARG A 65 -8.08 -15.16 -13.77
N ASP A 66 -7.55 -16.24 -13.19
CA ASP A 66 -8.37 -17.23 -12.49
C ASP A 66 -9.14 -16.61 -11.31
N VAL A 67 -8.43 -15.83 -10.47
CA VAL A 67 -9.03 -15.14 -9.32
C VAL A 67 -10.15 -14.18 -9.75
N SER A 68 -9.92 -13.37 -10.79
CA SER A 68 -10.93 -12.44 -11.33
C SER A 68 -12.13 -13.18 -11.93
N ALA A 69 -11.90 -14.20 -12.77
CA ALA A 69 -12.96 -14.98 -13.41
C ALA A 69 -13.89 -15.66 -12.38
N ARG A 70 -13.31 -16.16 -11.29
CA ARG A 70 -14.06 -16.74 -10.16
C ARG A 70 -14.66 -15.71 -9.20
N ARG A 71 -14.38 -14.42 -9.39
CA ARG A 71 -14.74 -13.34 -8.46
C ARG A 71 -14.25 -13.61 -7.03
N ALA A 72 -13.11 -14.25 -6.92
CA ALA A 72 -12.49 -14.63 -5.66
C ALA A 72 -11.51 -13.56 -5.11
N GLY A 73 -11.24 -12.53 -5.87
CA GLY A 73 -10.43 -11.37 -5.53
C GLY A 73 -10.56 -10.28 -6.59
N GLU A 74 -9.74 -9.24 -6.47
CA GLU A 74 -9.71 -8.08 -7.37
C GLU A 74 -8.26 -7.78 -7.77
N ILE A 75 -8.05 -7.33 -9.01
CA ILE A 75 -6.78 -6.82 -9.49
C ILE A 75 -6.86 -5.29 -9.56
N GLY A 76 -6.05 -4.62 -8.73
CA GLY A 76 -5.90 -3.17 -8.73
C GLY A 76 -4.50 -2.74 -9.18
N MET A 77 -4.24 -1.44 -9.20
CA MET A 77 -2.94 -0.87 -9.60
C MET A 77 -2.08 -0.50 -8.40
N HIS A 78 -0.79 -0.87 -8.46
CA HIS A 78 0.28 -0.38 -7.59
C HIS A 78 1.40 0.17 -8.45
N LEU A 79 1.58 1.50 -8.50
CA LEU A 79 2.50 2.12 -9.43
C LEU A 79 3.78 2.56 -8.74
N HIS A 80 4.90 1.94 -9.12
CA HIS A 80 6.24 2.40 -8.80
C HIS A 80 6.80 3.23 -9.95
N ALA A 81 7.08 4.51 -9.69
CA ALA A 81 7.40 5.44 -10.75
C ALA A 81 8.74 5.15 -11.46
N TRP A 82 9.71 4.59 -10.73
CA TRP A 82 11.08 4.38 -11.24
C TRP A 82 11.21 3.17 -12.17
N ASN A 83 10.31 2.20 -12.12
CA ASN A 83 10.36 0.99 -12.95
C ASN A 83 9.15 0.79 -13.87
N SER A 84 8.13 1.66 -13.77
CA SER A 84 6.95 1.60 -14.66
C SER A 84 7.15 2.48 -15.90
N PRO A 85 6.86 1.98 -17.11
CA PRO A 85 6.91 2.80 -18.33
C PRO A 85 5.92 3.98 -18.31
N PRO A 86 6.23 5.03 -19.10
CA PRO A 86 7.47 5.28 -19.80
C PRO A 86 8.64 5.51 -18.83
N ILE A 87 9.81 4.91 -19.10
CA ILE A 87 10.99 5.07 -18.24
C ILE A 87 11.62 6.44 -18.55
N LEU A 88 11.43 7.36 -17.63
CA LEU A 88 11.97 8.72 -17.69
C LEU A 88 12.68 9.01 -16.35
N PRO A 89 14.01 8.88 -16.31
CA PRO A 89 14.76 9.05 -15.06
C PRO A 89 14.68 10.48 -14.51
N LEU A 90 14.52 10.62 -13.20
CA LEU A 90 14.64 11.90 -12.47
C LEU A 90 16.04 12.09 -11.87
N SER A 91 16.83 11.02 -11.79
CA SER A 91 18.16 11.03 -11.21
C SER A 91 19.09 10.11 -11.99
N ASP A 92 20.39 10.15 -11.63
CA ASP A 92 21.39 9.25 -12.19
C ASP A 92 21.13 7.77 -11.81
N ASP A 93 20.34 7.54 -10.79
CA ASP A 93 20.04 6.21 -10.25
C ASP A 93 18.67 6.13 -9.58
N ASP A 94 17.62 6.05 -10.39
CA ASP A 94 16.26 5.95 -9.87
C ASP A 94 15.97 4.62 -9.14
N PHE A 95 16.73 3.55 -9.38
CA PHE A 95 16.61 2.31 -8.58
C PHE A 95 17.09 2.50 -7.15
N ARG A 96 18.11 3.34 -6.95
CA ARG A 96 18.60 3.70 -5.62
C ARG A 96 17.70 4.70 -4.91
N TYR A 97 17.27 5.75 -5.61
CA TYR A 97 16.50 6.84 -5.01
C TYR A 97 15.01 6.54 -4.95
N GLN A 98 14.49 5.72 -5.85
CA GLN A 98 13.09 5.34 -5.95
C GLN A 98 12.15 6.54 -5.88
N PRO A 99 12.19 7.46 -6.89
CA PRO A 99 11.37 8.67 -6.89
C PRO A 99 9.88 8.38 -6.68
N TYR A 100 9.20 9.27 -5.96
CA TYR A 100 7.74 9.25 -5.89
C TYR A 100 7.13 9.66 -7.22
N LEU A 101 5.98 9.11 -7.58
CA LEU A 101 5.30 9.56 -8.80
C LEU A 101 4.98 11.06 -8.76
N THR A 102 4.67 11.58 -7.59
CA THR A 102 4.39 13.00 -7.35
C THR A 102 5.58 13.94 -7.57
N GLU A 103 6.79 13.41 -7.76
CA GLU A 103 7.98 14.21 -8.12
C GLU A 103 8.11 14.41 -9.64
N TYR A 104 7.31 13.66 -10.44
CA TYR A 104 7.31 13.79 -11.90
C TYR A 104 6.41 14.94 -12.38
N PRO A 105 6.69 15.51 -13.56
CA PRO A 105 5.77 16.43 -14.23
C PRO A 105 4.42 15.77 -14.53
N ASP A 106 3.33 16.55 -14.51
CA ASP A 106 1.97 16.05 -14.70
C ASP A 106 1.78 15.23 -15.97
N ALA A 107 2.42 15.62 -17.07
CA ALA A 107 2.36 14.87 -18.33
C ALA A 107 2.93 13.45 -18.19
N VAL A 108 4.04 13.31 -17.46
CA VAL A 108 4.70 12.01 -17.22
C VAL A 108 3.87 11.17 -16.24
N MET A 109 3.35 11.78 -15.17
CA MET A 109 2.45 11.11 -14.23
C MET A 109 1.25 10.51 -14.97
N ARG A 110 0.59 11.31 -15.80
CA ARG A 110 -0.59 10.91 -16.60
C ARG A 110 -0.27 9.74 -17.52
N GLU A 111 0.87 9.82 -18.20
CA GLU A 111 1.30 8.78 -19.13
C GLU A 111 1.62 7.45 -18.44
N LYS A 112 2.28 7.49 -17.28
CA LYS A 112 2.54 6.29 -16.46
C LYS A 112 1.24 5.66 -15.94
N ILE A 113 0.29 6.47 -15.46
CA ILE A 113 -1.02 6.00 -15.01
C ILE A 113 -1.78 5.36 -16.16
N ARG A 114 -1.84 6.05 -17.32
CA ARG A 114 -2.48 5.53 -18.53
C ARG A 114 -1.88 4.19 -18.95
N PHE A 115 -0.54 4.13 -19.08
CA PHE A 115 0.17 2.92 -19.47
C PHE A 115 -0.16 1.74 -18.53
N MET A 116 -0.03 1.94 -17.23
CA MET A 116 -0.30 0.89 -16.25
C MET A 116 -1.77 0.45 -16.26
N THR A 117 -2.71 1.39 -16.42
CA THR A 117 -4.14 1.08 -16.49
C THR A 117 -4.45 0.22 -17.72
N GLU A 118 -3.90 0.58 -18.89
CA GLU A 118 -4.07 -0.16 -20.14
C GLU A 118 -3.41 -1.54 -20.07
N LEU A 119 -2.20 -1.63 -19.50
CA LEU A 119 -1.50 -2.89 -19.29
C LEU A 119 -2.32 -3.85 -18.41
N LEU A 120 -2.83 -3.37 -17.29
CA LEU A 120 -3.64 -4.21 -16.37
C LEU A 120 -4.92 -4.67 -17.07
N ARG A 121 -5.61 -3.80 -17.80
CA ARG A 121 -6.78 -4.17 -18.59
C ARG A 121 -6.45 -5.24 -19.62
N GLU A 122 -5.36 -5.08 -20.37
CA GLU A 122 -4.92 -6.04 -21.38
C GLU A 122 -4.57 -7.40 -20.76
N ARG A 123 -3.81 -7.38 -19.67
CA ARG A 123 -3.33 -8.61 -19.02
C ARG A 123 -4.43 -9.36 -18.27
N PHE A 124 -5.40 -8.68 -17.65
CA PHE A 124 -6.42 -9.31 -16.79
C PHE A 124 -7.85 -9.26 -17.34
N GLY A 125 -8.09 -8.53 -18.43
CA GLY A 125 -9.40 -8.49 -19.09
C GLY A 125 -10.41 -7.51 -18.50
N GLU A 126 -10.10 -6.85 -17.38
CA GLU A 126 -10.98 -5.92 -16.67
C GLU A 126 -10.25 -4.60 -16.39
N TRP A 127 -11.01 -3.48 -16.35
CA TRP A 127 -10.47 -2.21 -15.93
C TRP A 127 -10.19 -2.22 -14.43
N PRO A 128 -8.97 -1.85 -13.99
CA PRO A 128 -8.70 -1.71 -12.57
C PRO A 128 -9.52 -0.54 -11.99
N VAL A 129 -10.08 -0.74 -10.81
CA VAL A 129 -10.88 0.30 -10.12
C VAL A 129 -10.30 0.70 -8.78
N SER A 130 -9.37 -0.08 -8.24
CA SER A 130 -8.64 0.21 -7.01
C SER A 130 -7.17 0.53 -7.28
N HIS A 131 -6.60 1.35 -6.41
CA HIS A 131 -5.24 1.85 -6.54
C HIS A 131 -4.55 1.94 -5.17
N LYS A 132 -3.22 1.86 -5.20
CA LYS A 132 -2.34 2.26 -4.10
C LYS A 132 -1.03 2.80 -4.67
N ALA A 133 -0.63 3.96 -4.25
CA ALA A 133 0.60 4.59 -4.71
C ALA A 133 1.85 3.87 -4.18
N GLY A 134 2.83 3.69 -5.05
CA GLY A 134 4.15 3.21 -4.65
C GLY A 134 4.76 4.11 -3.57
N ARG A 135 5.34 3.48 -2.54
CA ARG A 135 5.86 4.17 -1.35
C ARG A 135 4.84 5.11 -0.69
N LEU A 136 3.54 4.90 -0.94
CA LEU A 136 2.44 5.75 -0.46
C LEU A 136 2.53 7.21 -0.92
N GLY A 137 3.26 7.50 -2.00
CA GLY A 137 3.47 8.85 -2.54
C GLY A 137 2.25 9.35 -3.31
N PHE A 138 1.32 10.02 -2.63
CA PHE A 138 0.02 10.38 -3.19
C PHE A 138 -0.34 11.84 -2.89
N ASP A 139 -0.86 12.53 -3.90
CA ASP A 139 -1.30 13.92 -3.80
C ASP A 139 -2.59 14.18 -4.60
N GLY A 140 -3.08 15.42 -4.57
CA GLY A 140 -4.31 15.80 -5.24
C GLY A 140 -4.25 15.74 -6.76
N ARG A 141 -3.07 15.91 -7.36
CA ARG A 141 -2.88 15.77 -8.82
C ARG A 141 -3.04 14.30 -9.22
N TYR A 142 -2.42 13.41 -8.45
CA TYR A 142 -2.53 11.98 -8.65
C TYR A 142 -3.99 11.54 -8.51
N ALA A 143 -4.68 11.97 -7.45
CA ALA A 143 -6.09 11.67 -7.24
C ALA A 143 -6.99 12.11 -8.41
N ALA A 144 -6.76 13.32 -8.95
CA ALA A 144 -7.50 13.81 -10.11
C ALA A 144 -7.27 12.92 -11.36
N MET A 145 -6.01 12.55 -11.63
CA MET A 145 -5.66 11.70 -12.75
C MET A 145 -6.24 10.29 -12.62
N LEU A 146 -6.29 9.72 -11.42
CA LEU A 146 -6.95 8.43 -11.18
C LEU A 146 -8.44 8.48 -11.52
N LEU A 147 -9.14 9.54 -11.10
CA LEU A 147 -10.56 9.74 -11.43
C LEU A 147 -10.79 9.83 -12.94
N GLU A 148 -9.92 10.53 -13.69
CA GLU A 148 -9.96 10.61 -15.16
C GLU A 148 -9.82 9.23 -15.82
N HIS A 149 -9.07 8.31 -15.21
CA HIS A 149 -8.86 6.94 -15.69
C HIS A 149 -9.86 5.91 -15.12
N GLY A 150 -10.91 6.37 -14.40
CA GLY A 150 -12.00 5.51 -13.95
C GLY A 150 -11.77 4.79 -12.63
N TYR A 151 -10.69 5.10 -11.90
CA TYR A 151 -10.48 4.57 -10.56
C TYR A 151 -11.54 5.08 -9.59
N ARG A 152 -11.93 4.24 -8.65
CA ARG A 152 -12.98 4.52 -7.65
C ARG A 152 -12.47 4.48 -6.23
N VAL A 153 -11.40 3.72 -5.97
CA VAL A 153 -10.86 3.49 -4.63
C VAL A 153 -9.35 3.72 -4.63
N ASP A 154 -8.87 4.44 -3.62
CA ASP A 154 -7.45 4.53 -3.29
C ASP A 154 -7.18 4.01 -1.88
N CYS A 155 -6.00 3.44 -1.66
CA CYS A 155 -5.56 2.87 -0.39
C CYS A 155 -4.19 3.41 0.06
N SER A 156 -3.82 4.62 -0.37
CA SER A 156 -2.47 5.16 -0.16
C SER A 156 -2.30 5.85 1.18
N VAL A 157 -3.36 6.41 1.77
CA VAL A 157 -3.24 7.19 3.00
C VAL A 157 -2.87 6.32 4.20
N ALA A 158 -1.83 6.74 4.93
CA ALA A 158 -1.37 6.14 6.18
C ALA A 158 -1.55 7.12 7.35
N PRO A 159 -2.73 7.19 7.99
CA PRO A 159 -3.07 8.23 8.95
C PRO A 159 -2.05 8.36 10.09
N GLY A 160 -1.66 9.62 10.35
CA GLY A 160 -0.71 9.94 11.41
C GLY A 160 0.76 9.68 11.07
N ILE A 161 1.10 9.15 9.90
CA ILE A 161 2.48 8.92 9.47
C ILE A 161 3.01 10.14 8.73
N ASP A 162 4.27 10.48 8.99
CA ASP A 162 5.02 11.53 8.34
C ASP A 162 6.22 10.92 7.60
N TRP A 163 6.15 10.97 6.27
CA TRP A 163 7.20 10.52 5.35
C TRP A 163 8.01 11.68 4.76
N SER A 164 7.75 12.93 5.13
CA SER A 164 8.37 14.12 4.53
C SER A 164 9.91 14.10 4.55
N ARG A 165 10.50 13.37 5.50
CA ARG A 165 11.95 13.16 5.60
C ARG A 165 12.48 11.93 4.86
N LYS A 166 11.61 11.17 4.21
CA LYS A 166 12.02 10.03 3.37
C LYS A 166 12.27 10.54 1.97
N PRO A 167 13.53 10.59 1.51
CA PRO A 167 13.84 11.14 0.20
C PRO A 167 13.25 10.28 -0.92
N GLY A 168 12.88 10.95 -2.00
CA GLY A 168 12.68 10.40 -3.32
C GLY A 168 13.86 10.79 -4.22
N ALA A 169 13.60 11.51 -5.31
CA ALA A 169 14.65 12.06 -6.16
C ALA A 169 15.58 12.99 -5.38
N PRO A 170 16.89 13.08 -5.73
CA PRO A 170 17.80 14.05 -5.14
C PRO A 170 17.27 15.48 -5.31
N GLY A 171 17.14 16.22 -4.19
CA GLY A 171 16.57 17.56 -4.17
C GLY A 171 15.04 17.62 -4.24
N GLY A 172 14.35 16.47 -4.24
CA GLY A 172 12.89 16.39 -4.20
C GLY A 172 12.29 16.76 -2.84
N GLY A 173 10.97 16.87 -2.79
CA GLY A 173 10.20 17.29 -1.60
C GLY A 173 10.08 16.23 -0.51
N GLY A 174 10.55 15.01 -0.74
CA GLY A 174 10.32 13.86 0.15
C GLY A 174 8.93 13.24 0.00
N GLY A 175 8.61 12.31 0.90
CA GLY A 175 7.33 11.61 0.89
C GLY A 175 6.18 12.44 1.50
N PRO A 176 4.96 11.90 1.48
CA PRO A 176 3.78 12.59 1.99
C PRO A 176 3.78 12.68 3.51
N ASP A 177 3.10 13.71 4.03
CA ASP A 177 2.77 13.87 5.44
C ASP A 177 1.27 13.60 5.65
N TYR A 178 0.95 12.46 6.24
CA TYR A 178 -0.43 12.05 6.53
C TYR A 178 -0.86 12.34 7.97
N ARG A 179 -0.16 13.22 8.69
CA ARG A 179 -0.61 13.69 10.01
C ARG A 179 -1.89 14.51 9.84
N GLY A 180 -2.91 14.20 10.62
CA GLY A 180 -4.19 14.89 10.52
C GLY A 180 -5.17 14.38 9.46
N PHE A 181 -4.78 13.39 8.67
CA PHE A 181 -5.70 12.75 7.72
C PHE A 181 -6.75 11.89 8.44
N PRO A 182 -7.96 11.74 7.86
CA PRO A 182 -9.00 10.88 8.41
C PRO A 182 -8.54 9.44 8.59
N GLU A 183 -8.98 8.79 9.67
CA GLU A 183 -8.73 7.35 9.93
C GLU A 183 -9.88 6.45 9.42
N ARG A 184 -10.94 7.06 8.88
CA ARG A 184 -12.11 6.36 8.32
C ARG A 184 -12.14 6.56 6.82
N ALA A 185 -12.78 5.64 6.09
CA ALA A 185 -12.99 5.81 4.66
C ALA A 185 -13.79 7.09 4.36
N TYR A 186 -13.37 7.81 3.34
CA TYR A 186 -13.98 9.08 2.93
C TYR A 186 -13.75 9.32 1.43
N PHE A 187 -14.67 10.01 0.78
CA PHE A 187 -14.39 10.54 -0.55
C PHE A 187 -13.45 11.73 -0.42
N LEU A 188 -12.29 11.65 -1.05
CA LEU A 188 -11.31 12.74 -0.97
C LEU A 188 -11.62 13.87 -1.95
N ARG A 189 -11.15 15.07 -1.59
CA ARG A 189 -11.21 16.26 -2.45
C ARG A 189 -9.86 16.43 -3.14
N PRO A 190 -9.76 16.40 -4.49
CA PRO A 190 -8.45 16.50 -5.18
C PRO A 190 -7.64 17.76 -4.87
N ARG A 191 -8.30 18.88 -4.51
CA ARG A 191 -7.60 20.12 -4.12
C ARG A 191 -7.02 20.07 -2.70
N ASP A 192 -7.54 19.17 -1.85
CA ASP A 192 -7.10 18.94 -0.49
C ASP A 192 -7.48 17.50 -0.10
N ILE A 193 -6.58 16.57 -0.34
CA ILE A 193 -6.84 15.14 -0.14
C ILE A 193 -7.07 14.73 1.33
N ALA A 194 -6.80 15.61 2.29
CA ALA A 194 -7.17 15.40 3.69
C ALA A 194 -8.63 15.79 3.99
N ALA A 195 -9.27 16.56 3.11
CA ALA A 195 -10.62 17.04 3.31
C ALA A 195 -11.65 16.09 2.67
N PRO A 196 -12.68 15.67 3.44
CA PRO A 196 -13.78 14.89 2.90
C PRO A 196 -14.59 15.65 1.84
N ALA A 197 -15.12 14.89 0.86
CA ALA A 197 -16.05 15.36 -0.17
C ALA A 197 -17.32 14.48 -0.17
N ALA A 198 -18.34 14.89 -0.91
CA ALA A 198 -19.60 14.15 -1.02
C ALA A 198 -19.51 12.93 -1.97
N SER A 199 -18.59 12.99 -2.94
CA SER A 199 -18.37 11.94 -3.95
C SER A 199 -16.99 12.10 -4.57
N GLY A 200 -16.56 11.12 -5.35
CA GLY A 200 -15.28 11.13 -6.05
C GLY A 200 -14.48 9.86 -5.80
N LEU A 201 -13.17 9.96 -5.65
CA LEU A 201 -12.31 8.85 -5.30
C LEU A 201 -12.49 8.52 -3.80
N LEU A 202 -12.86 7.28 -3.50
CA LEU A 202 -12.98 6.79 -2.14
C LEU A 202 -11.58 6.44 -1.61
N GLU A 203 -11.11 7.19 -0.63
CA GLU A 203 -9.93 6.80 0.13
C GLU A 203 -10.32 5.80 1.21
N VAL A 204 -9.59 4.68 1.25
CA VAL A 204 -9.67 3.67 2.31
C VAL A 204 -8.34 3.64 3.05
N PRO A 205 -8.16 4.48 4.08
CA PRO A 205 -6.89 4.60 4.78
C PRO A 205 -6.43 3.31 5.43
N ASN A 206 -5.11 3.13 5.49
CA ASN A 206 -4.50 1.99 6.18
C ASN A 206 -4.91 1.95 7.66
N THR A 207 -5.22 0.75 8.18
CA THR A 207 -5.56 0.59 9.60
C THR A 207 -4.31 0.70 10.47
N ILE A 208 -4.17 1.82 11.15
CA ILE A 208 -3.06 2.14 12.03
C ILE A 208 -3.59 2.54 13.41
N GLU A 209 -3.13 1.87 14.46
CA GLU A 209 -3.45 2.21 15.84
C GLU A 209 -2.33 3.01 16.49
N THR A 210 -2.62 4.21 16.90
CA THR A 210 -1.69 5.02 17.71
C THR A 210 -1.83 4.65 19.18
N SER A 211 -0.70 4.36 19.83
CA SER A 211 -0.68 3.97 21.25
C SER A 211 -1.26 5.05 22.15
N ARG A 212 -2.21 4.66 23.02
CA ARG A 212 -2.75 5.55 24.07
C ARG A 212 -1.66 6.05 25.02
N LEU A 213 -0.65 5.22 25.30
CA LEU A 213 0.50 5.62 26.10
C LEU A 213 1.29 6.73 25.38
N PHE A 214 1.53 6.56 24.09
CA PHE A 214 2.20 7.61 23.30
C PHE A 214 1.39 8.92 23.26
N LEU A 215 0.08 8.84 23.12
CA LEU A 215 -0.78 10.04 23.10
C LEU A 215 -0.78 10.78 24.46
N ARG A 216 -0.73 10.02 25.58
CA ARG A 216 -0.76 10.60 26.93
C ARG A 216 0.61 11.03 27.45
N ALA A 217 1.67 10.36 27.03
CA ALA A 217 3.03 10.59 27.52
C ALA A 217 4.06 10.50 26.38
N PRO A 218 3.99 11.39 25.36
CA PRO A 218 4.87 11.33 24.20
C PRO A 218 6.35 11.53 24.57
N TRP A 219 6.63 12.15 25.71
CA TRP A 219 7.97 12.35 26.24
C TRP A 219 8.72 11.03 26.56
N LEU A 220 7.99 9.94 26.90
CA LEU A 220 8.57 8.60 27.11
C LEU A 220 9.23 8.04 25.84
N TYR A 221 8.85 8.52 24.68
CA TYR A 221 9.36 8.05 23.39
C TYR A 221 10.49 8.94 22.82
N ARG A 222 10.95 9.94 23.58
CA ARG A 222 12.06 10.83 23.15
C ARG A 222 13.43 10.22 23.45
N PRO A 223 13.76 9.80 24.70
CA PRO A 223 15.06 9.24 25.02
C PRO A 223 15.21 7.83 24.39
N PRO A 224 16.33 7.51 23.72
CA PRO A 224 16.51 6.26 22.97
C PRO A 224 16.26 4.99 23.79
N ILE A 225 16.79 4.93 25.02
CA ILE A 225 16.65 3.76 25.91
C ILE A 225 15.19 3.59 26.36
N ILE A 226 14.57 4.66 26.85
CA ILE A 226 13.16 4.63 27.31
C ILE A 226 12.24 4.32 26.13
N ARG A 227 12.51 4.89 24.96
CA ARG A 227 11.79 4.59 23.72
C ARG A 227 11.85 3.09 23.36
N GLY A 228 13.02 2.46 23.52
CA GLY A 228 13.18 1.02 23.29
C GLY A 228 12.27 0.19 24.17
N ILE A 229 12.23 0.50 25.47
CA ILE A 229 11.35 -0.17 26.45
C ILE A 229 9.87 0.14 26.16
N ALA A 230 9.54 1.42 25.97
CA ALA A 230 8.17 1.85 25.69
C ALA A 230 7.62 1.20 24.42
N ASN A 231 8.41 1.09 23.34
CA ASN A 231 8.00 0.42 22.11
C ASN A 231 7.80 -1.10 22.28
N ARG A 232 8.53 -1.76 23.18
CA ARG A 232 8.30 -3.19 23.47
C ARG A 232 6.97 -3.43 24.19
N ILE A 233 6.60 -2.53 25.10
CA ILE A 233 5.36 -2.63 25.89
C ILE A 233 4.17 -2.11 25.09
N SER A 234 4.31 -0.96 24.47
CA SER A 234 3.28 -0.25 23.73
C SER A 234 3.90 0.48 22.54
N PRO A 235 4.07 -0.19 21.38
CA PRO A 235 4.61 0.45 20.17
C PRO A 235 3.87 1.75 19.89
N ARG A 236 4.63 2.78 19.51
CA ARG A 236 4.06 4.11 19.18
C ARG A 236 2.88 3.99 18.20
N ARG A 237 3.05 3.14 17.20
CA ARG A 237 2.02 2.81 16.23
C ARG A 237 2.01 1.30 15.97
N SER A 238 0.84 0.78 15.68
CA SER A 238 0.64 -0.61 15.29
C SER A 238 -0.15 -0.63 13.99
N TRP A 239 0.52 -0.92 12.92
CA TRP A 239 -0.09 -1.11 11.62
C TRP A 239 -0.76 -2.48 11.54
N LEU A 240 -1.88 -2.60 10.85
CA LEU A 240 -2.47 -3.92 10.61
C LEU A 240 -1.73 -4.60 9.43
N SER A 241 -0.46 -4.92 9.68
CA SER A 241 0.46 -5.57 8.75
C SER A 241 1.31 -6.60 9.49
N PRO A 242 1.43 -7.84 8.96
CA PRO A 242 2.26 -8.87 9.58
C PRO A 242 3.73 -8.51 9.66
N ALA A 243 4.28 -7.83 8.65
CA ALA A 243 5.68 -7.41 8.61
C ALA A 243 6.02 -6.35 9.67
N GLU A 244 5.09 -5.44 9.91
CA GLU A 244 5.28 -4.34 10.86
C GLU A 244 5.04 -4.77 12.30
N ASN A 245 4.22 -5.79 12.50
CA ASN A 245 3.75 -6.19 13.84
C ASN A 245 3.54 -7.71 13.93
N GLY A 246 4.09 -8.30 14.97
CA GLY A 246 3.72 -9.65 15.34
C GLY A 246 2.26 -9.73 15.83
N LEU A 247 1.78 -10.93 16.12
CA LEU A 247 0.38 -11.23 16.49
C LEU A 247 -0.18 -10.29 17.58
N ARG A 248 0.65 -9.90 18.56
CA ARG A 248 0.23 -8.95 19.62
C ARG A 248 -0.09 -7.57 19.08
N GLY A 249 0.71 -7.09 18.12
CA GLY A 249 0.50 -5.79 17.46
C GLY A 249 -0.74 -5.81 16.56
N LEU A 250 -0.93 -6.88 15.78
CA LEU A 250 -2.13 -7.08 14.97
C LEU A 250 -3.41 -7.07 15.83
N ARG A 251 -3.43 -7.83 16.94
CA ARG A 251 -4.55 -7.82 17.88
C ARG A 251 -4.81 -6.44 18.49
N ARG A 252 -3.75 -5.65 18.74
CA ARG A 252 -3.88 -4.27 19.22
C ARG A 252 -4.52 -3.38 18.17
N ALA A 253 -4.04 -3.43 16.92
CA ALA A 253 -4.60 -2.66 15.81
C ALA A 253 -6.10 -2.95 15.62
N VAL A 254 -6.48 -4.23 15.62
CA VAL A 254 -7.89 -4.65 15.52
C VAL A 254 -8.73 -4.10 16.68
N ARG A 255 -8.28 -4.29 17.92
CA ARG A 255 -9.02 -3.82 19.13
C ARG A 255 -9.16 -2.30 19.13
N GLY A 256 -8.09 -1.58 18.77
CA GLY A 256 -8.09 -0.12 18.74
C GLY A 256 -9.02 0.43 17.67
N ALA A 257 -8.96 -0.07 16.43
CA ALA A 257 -9.84 0.35 15.37
C ALA A 257 -11.32 0.08 15.69
N ARG A 258 -11.64 -1.11 16.23
CA ARG A 258 -13.01 -1.42 16.69
C ARG A 258 -13.48 -0.51 17.82
N ALA A 259 -12.62 -0.19 18.79
CA ALA A 259 -12.97 0.71 19.90
C ALA A 259 -13.25 2.15 19.42
N ARG A 260 -12.65 2.58 18.30
CA ARG A 260 -12.94 3.88 17.66
C ARG A 260 -14.14 3.85 16.72
N GLY A 261 -14.76 2.67 16.52
CA GLY A 261 -15.88 2.50 15.59
C GLY A 261 -15.49 2.78 14.15
N VAL A 262 -14.25 2.43 13.76
CA VAL A 262 -13.85 2.39 12.34
C VAL A 262 -14.63 1.27 11.68
N GLY A 263 -15.40 1.58 10.62
CA GLY A 263 -16.32 0.64 9.99
C GLY A 263 -15.65 -0.50 9.22
N TYR A 264 -14.33 -0.50 9.13
CA TYR A 264 -13.54 -1.53 8.44
C TYR A 264 -12.19 -1.76 9.12
N LEU A 265 -11.54 -2.84 8.73
CA LEU A 265 -10.16 -3.19 9.06
C LEU A 265 -9.45 -3.52 7.74
N GLN A 266 -8.34 -2.85 7.45
CA GLN A 266 -7.51 -3.13 6.28
C GLN A 266 -6.22 -3.81 6.69
N LEU A 267 -6.09 -5.09 6.36
CA LEU A 267 -4.84 -5.84 6.45
C LEU A 267 -4.00 -5.56 5.20
N THR A 268 -2.79 -5.07 5.39
CA THR A 268 -1.85 -4.81 4.29
C THR A 268 -0.64 -5.71 4.41
N LEU A 269 -0.25 -6.32 3.30
CA LEU A 269 0.99 -7.09 3.16
C LEU A 269 1.55 -6.95 1.75
N HIS A 270 2.84 -7.28 1.57
CA HIS A 270 3.46 -7.38 0.25
C HIS A 270 3.47 -8.83 -0.22
N SER A 271 3.32 -9.06 -1.51
CA SER A 271 3.32 -10.42 -2.08
C SER A 271 4.61 -11.19 -1.76
N SER A 272 5.73 -10.49 -1.75
CA SER A 272 7.05 -11.03 -1.42
C SER A 272 7.18 -11.51 0.04
N GLU A 273 6.35 -11.01 0.98
CA GLU A 273 6.31 -11.48 2.37
C GLU A 273 5.74 -12.91 2.50
N LEU A 274 5.04 -13.40 1.49
CA LEU A 274 4.51 -14.76 1.44
C LEU A 274 5.55 -15.79 1.01
N MET A 275 6.68 -15.33 0.48
CA MET A 275 7.82 -16.14 0.05
C MET A 275 8.91 -16.14 1.12
N PRO A 276 9.42 -17.30 1.56
CA PRO A 276 10.59 -17.37 2.44
C PRO A 276 11.80 -16.63 1.82
N GLY A 277 12.38 -15.70 2.55
CA GLY A 277 13.49 -14.85 2.05
C GLY A 277 13.07 -13.73 1.12
N GLY A 278 11.77 -13.59 0.82
CA GLY A 278 11.23 -12.55 -0.07
C GLY A 278 11.12 -11.17 0.56
N SER A 279 11.34 -11.04 1.86
CA SER A 279 11.38 -9.76 2.56
C SER A 279 12.32 -9.80 3.76
N PRO A 280 12.81 -8.63 4.24
CA PRO A 280 13.62 -8.57 5.47
C PRO A 280 12.88 -9.08 6.71
N SER A 281 11.56 -8.97 6.73
CA SER A 281 10.71 -9.38 7.86
C SER A 281 10.51 -10.90 7.95
N PHE A 282 10.66 -11.62 6.82
CA PHE A 282 10.46 -13.06 6.71
C PHE A 282 11.63 -13.71 5.97
N PRO A 283 12.82 -13.78 6.60
CA PRO A 283 14.04 -14.26 5.93
C PRO A 283 14.06 -15.79 5.73
N THR A 284 13.21 -16.51 6.43
CA THR A 284 13.14 -17.99 6.38
C THR A 284 11.70 -18.46 6.38
N ALA A 285 11.48 -19.71 5.97
CA ALA A 285 10.23 -20.44 6.23
C ALA A 285 10.22 -20.80 7.72
N ALA A 286 9.50 -20.06 8.54
CA ALA A 286 9.26 -20.37 9.95
C ALA A 286 7.90 -21.02 10.13
#